data_862a7a08b241d7b3983515095b877406
#
_entry.id   862a7a08b241d7b3983515095b877406
#
_cell.length_a   1.000
_cell.length_b   1.000
_cell.length_c   1.000
_cell.angle_alpha   90.00
_cell.angle_beta   90.00
_cell.angle_gamma   90.00
#
_symmetry.space_group_name_H-M   'P 1'
#
loop_
_entity.id
_entity.type
_entity.pdbx_description
1 polymer ?
#
loop_
_entity_poly.entity_id
_entity_poly.type
_entity_poly.pdbx_seq_one_letter_code
_entity_poly.pdbx_strand_id
1 'polypeptide(L)'
;MACNLYNNGGYKCGACTHFVKTNSVTLTDGVLILNIPQNTYSNHEKVCICVAQSIPDVTSVDTVAITLGTATPQYIMRTKCGNNVHADQLRSRKVYHTFVATDTNAFVVDKCELCKTGFNFPNIPA
;
A
#
# COMPACT_ATOMS: atom_id res chain seq x y z
N MET A 1 3.29 -16.89 -5.94
CA MET A 1 2.34 -16.07 -5.22
C MET A 1 3.01 -14.96 -4.50
N ALA A 2 2.69 -13.78 -4.89
CA ALA A 2 3.32 -12.62 -4.29
C ALA A 2 2.98 -12.49 -2.81
N CYS A 3 1.84 -13.02 -2.40
CA CYS A 3 1.42 -12.88 -1.02
C CYS A 3 1.86 -14.01 -0.11
N ASN A 4 2.77 -14.82 -0.59
CA ASN A 4 3.22 -15.94 0.22
C ASN A 4 4.48 -15.55 0.96
N LEU A 5 4.34 -15.30 2.24
CA LEU A 5 5.47 -14.87 3.05
C LEU A 5 6.55 -15.93 3.15
N TYR A 6 6.17 -17.18 3.16
CA TYR A 6 7.15 -18.23 3.37
C TYR A 6 8.11 -18.38 2.22
N ASN A 7 7.61 -18.20 1.02
CA ASN A 7 8.45 -18.31 -0.13
C ASN A 7 9.48 -17.21 -0.17
N ASN A 8 9.30 -16.29 0.71
CA ASN A 8 10.20 -15.17 0.82
C ASN A 8 11.09 -15.33 2.01
N GLY A 9 11.54 -16.53 2.22
CA GLY A 9 12.52 -16.72 3.24
C GLY A 9 13.66 -15.77 3.04
N GLY A 10 13.94 -15.57 1.77
CA GLY A 10 14.91 -14.58 1.43
C GLY A 10 14.37 -13.19 1.44
N TYR A 11 13.12 -13.07 1.57
CA TYR A 11 12.47 -11.83 1.56
C TYR A 11 12.84 -11.05 2.81
N LYS A 12 13.64 -10.10 2.60
CA LYS A 12 14.24 -9.42 3.72
C LYS A 12 13.42 -8.28 4.23
N CYS A 13 12.16 -8.38 4.09
CA CYS A 13 11.32 -7.50 4.80
C CYS A 13 11.38 -7.85 6.28
N GLY A 14 12.53 -8.26 6.73
CA GLY A 14 12.69 -8.61 8.12
C GLY A 14 12.30 -7.48 9.06
N ALA A 15 12.17 -6.31 8.52
CA ALA A 15 11.71 -5.18 9.30
C ALA A 15 10.19 -5.11 9.42
N CYS A 16 9.45 -5.96 8.74
CA CYS A 16 8.00 -5.92 8.84
C CYS A 16 7.56 -6.46 10.18
N THR A 17 6.89 -5.62 10.96
CA THR A 17 6.31 -6.05 12.22
C THR A 17 5.03 -6.82 11.97
N HIS A 18 4.27 -6.38 10.99
CA HIS A 18 3.05 -7.04 10.57
C HIS A 18 3.11 -7.35 9.10
N PHE A 19 2.62 -8.52 8.76
CA PHE A 19 2.38 -8.90 7.37
C PHE A 19 0.89 -9.17 7.24
N VAL A 20 0.22 -8.37 6.43
CA VAL A 20 -1.23 -8.47 6.30
C VAL A 20 -1.64 -8.60 4.85
N LYS A 21 -2.75 -9.31 4.64
CA LYS A 21 -3.40 -9.38 3.33
C LYS A 21 -4.63 -8.51 3.38
N THR A 22 -4.94 -7.86 2.28
CA THR A 22 -6.18 -7.10 2.21
C THR A 22 -7.38 -8.03 2.38
N ASN A 23 -8.36 -7.59 3.14
CA ASN A 23 -9.63 -8.28 3.26
C ASN A 23 -10.49 -8.02 2.03
N SER A 24 -10.39 -6.83 1.48
CA SER A 24 -11.12 -6.43 0.29
C SER A 24 -10.41 -5.27 -0.39
N VAL A 25 -10.67 -5.14 -1.67
CA VAL A 25 -10.17 -4.04 -2.49
C VAL A 25 -11.36 -3.52 -3.28
N THR A 26 -11.75 -2.28 -3.02
CA THR A 26 -12.92 -1.69 -3.67
C THR A 26 -12.60 -0.29 -4.16
N LEU A 27 -13.30 0.12 -5.20
CA LEU A 27 -13.17 1.48 -5.74
C LEU A 27 -14.48 2.22 -5.47
N THR A 28 -14.39 3.32 -4.74
CA THR A 28 -15.55 4.11 -4.37
C THR A 28 -15.21 5.58 -4.56
N ASP A 29 -15.96 6.26 -5.41
CA ASP A 29 -15.82 7.70 -5.62
C ASP A 29 -14.39 8.14 -5.90
N GLY A 30 -13.70 7.39 -6.76
CA GLY A 30 -12.34 7.74 -7.15
C GLY A 30 -11.28 7.37 -6.13
N VAL A 31 -11.63 6.57 -5.13
CA VAL A 31 -10.69 6.12 -4.11
C VAL A 31 -10.65 4.61 -4.09
N LEU A 32 -9.48 4.05 -4.31
CA LEU A 32 -9.28 2.62 -4.16
C LEU A 32 -9.03 2.32 -2.69
N ILE A 33 -9.93 1.57 -2.09
CA ILE A 33 -9.87 1.29 -0.66
C ILE A 33 -9.30 -0.09 -0.45
N LEU A 34 -8.19 -0.14 0.26
CA LEU A 34 -7.57 -1.38 0.70
C LEU A 34 -7.96 -1.59 2.15
N ASN A 35 -8.82 -2.57 2.38
CA ASN A 35 -9.23 -2.89 3.74
C ASN A 35 -8.28 -3.96 4.28
N ILE A 36 -7.62 -3.67 5.38
CA ILE A 36 -6.70 -4.62 6.01
C ILE A 36 -7.26 -5.02 7.37
N PRO A 37 -6.76 -6.12 7.95
CA PRO A 37 -7.26 -6.56 9.25
C PRO A 37 -7.15 -5.46 10.30
N GLN A 38 -8.16 -5.38 11.14
CA GLN A 38 -8.18 -4.41 12.21
C GLN A 38 -7.11 -4.72 13.23
N ASN A 39 -6.37 -3.71 13.63
CA ASN A 39 -5.32 -3.85 14.61
C ASN A 39 -4.93 -2.46 15.08
N THR A 40 -4.16 -2.40 16.13
CA THR A 40 -3.55 -1.16 16.57
C THR A 40 -2.16 -1.09 15.98
N TYR A 41 -1.98 -0.19 15.04
CA TYR A 41 -0.69 -0.02 14.39
C TYR A 41 -0.02 1.21 14.98
N SER A 42 1.15 1.01 15.55
CA SER A 42 1.90 2.08 16.22
C SER A 42 2.61 2.95 15.20
N ASN A 43 2.90 4.17 15.60
CA ASN A 43 3.65 5.08 14.74
C ASN A 43 5.01 4.47 14.38
N HIS A 44 5.38 4.59 13.12
CA HIS A 44 6.61 4.05 12.55
C HIS A 44 6.67 2.53 12.46
N GLU A 45 5.60 1.85 12.80
CA GLU A 45 5.56 0.41 12.70
C GLU A 45 5.60 -0.02 11.24
N LYS A 46 6.38 -1.06 10.96
CA LYS A 46 6.51 -1.58 9.59
C LYS A 46 5.38 -2.54 9.31
N VAL A 47 4.62 -2.27 8.26
CA VAL A 47 3.50 -3.10 7.86
C VAL A 47 3.66 -3.46 6.39
N CYS A 48 3.75 -4.75 6.11
CA CYS A 48 3.81 -5.25 4.74
C CYS A 48 2.40 -5.62 4.32
N ILE A 49 1.90 -4.99 3.28
CA ILE A 49 0.53 -5.17 2.82
C ILE A 49 0.54 -5.91 1.50
N CYS A 50 -0.09 -7.06 1.47
CA CYS A 50 -0.31 -7.80 0.23
C CYS A 50 -1.69 -7.50 -0.30
N VAL A 51 -1.76 -7.02 -1.53
CA VAL A 51 -3.03 -6.79 -2.22
C VAL A 51 -3.51 -8.14 -2.75
N ALA A 52 -4.41 -8.77 -2.00
CA ALA A 52 -4.77 -10.15 -2.26
C ALA A 52 -5.90 -10.31 -3.29
N GLN A 53 -6.70 -9.28 -3.49
CA GLN A 53 -7.82 -9.33 -4.43
C GLN A 53 -7.47 -8.61 -5.71
N SER A 54 -8.27 -8.86 -6.74
CA SER A 54 -8.14 -8.15 -8.00
C SER A 54 -8.44 -6.67 -7.80
N ILE A 55 -7.70 -5.84 -8.51
CA ILE A 55 -7.91 -4.40 -8.47
C ILE A 55 -8.91 -4.04 -9.56
N PRO A 56 -9.98 -3.30 -9.23
CA PRO A 56 -10.93 -2.84 -10.27
C PRO A 56 -10.26 -1.92 -11.27
N ASP A 57 -10.98 -1.58 -12.33
CA ASP A 57 -10.47 -0.62 -13.29
C ASP A 57 -10.29 0.75 -12.63
N VAL A 58 -9.05 1.15 -12.50
CA VAL A 58 -8.68 2.41 -11.86
C VAL A 58 -7.94 3.27 -12.88
N THR A 59 -7.92 4.56 -12.60
CA THR A 59 -7.20 5.51 -13.44
C THR A 59 -6.06 6.16 -12.66
N SER A 60 -5.26 6.92 -13.36
CA SER A 60 -4.13 7.61 -12.73
C SER A 60 -4.55 8.73 -11.79
N VAL A 61 -5.81 9.13 -11.83
CA VAL A 61 -6.30 10.17 -10.92
C VAL A 61 -6.92 9.58 -9.66
N ASP A 62 -7.20 8.28 -9.63
CA ASP A 62 -7.75 7.65 -8.44
C ASP A 62 -6.68 7.54 -7.37
N THR A 63 -7.05 7.80 -6.14
CA THR A 63 -6.14 7.73 -5.01
C THR A 63 -6.35 6.43 -4.24
N VAL A 64 -5.54 6.21 -3.22
CA VAL A 64 -5.58 4.98 -2.44
C VAL A 64 -5.79 5.32 -0.97
N ALA A 65 -6.74 4.65 -0.36
CA ALA A 65 -6.97 4.74 1.08
C ALA A 65 -6.87 3.36 1.70
N ILE A 66 -6.53 3.34 2.97
CA ILE A 66 -6.43 2.10 3.73
C ILE A 66 -7.39 2.21 4.91
N THR A 67 -8.21 1.18 5.09
CA THR A 67 -9.12 1.09 6.23
C THR A 67 -8.76 -0.12 7.06
N LEU A 68 -9.06 -0.05 8.35
CA LEU A 68 -8.70 -1.10 9.30
C LEU A 68 -9.98 -1.81 9.73
N GLY A 69 -10.25 -2.95 9.10
CA GLY A 69 -11.44 -3.72 9.42
C GLY A 69 -12.70 -2.88 9.30
N THR A 70 -13.42 -2.75 10.39
CA THR A 70 -14.63 -1.92 10.45
C THR A 70 -14.39 -0.57 11.10
N ALA A 71 -13.16 -0.24 11.43
CA ALA A 71 -12.86 1.05 12.05
C ALA A 71 -13.12 2.19 11.08
N THR A 72 -13.57 3.32 11.63
CA THR A 72 -14.02 4.43 10.83
C THR A 72 -12.91 5.20 10.11
N PRO A 73 -11.78 5.48 10.75
CA PRO A 73 -10.79 6.34 10.10
C PRO A 73 -10.21 5.71 8.86
N GLN A 74 -9.93 6.54 7.88
CA GLN A 74 -9.18 6.13 6.69
C GLN A 74 -7.77 6.70 6.77
N TYR A 75 -6.84 5.92 6.27
CA TYR A 75 -5.45 6.34 6.14
C TYR A 75 -5.16 6.51 4.67
N ILE A 76 -4.37 7.50 4.32
CA ILE A 76 -3.94 7.62 2.94
C ILE A 76 -2.70 6.76 2.72
N MET A 77 -2.47 6.37 1.47
CA MET A 77 -1.25 5.69 1.10
C MET A 77 -0.36 6.69 0.39
N ARG A 78 0.84 6.85 0.89
CA ARG A 78 1.75 7.89 0.42
C ARG A 78 3.11 7.29 0.16
N THR A 79 3.85 7.88 -0.75
CA THR A 79 5.22 7.44 -0.99
C THR A 79 6.17 8.12 -0.02
N LYS A 80 7.31 7.51 0.14
CA LYS A 80 8.40 8.08 0.93
C LYS A 80 8.85 9.41 0.36
N CYS A 81 8.59 9.64 -0.93
CA CYS A 81 8.95 10.88 -1.58
C CYS A 81 7.93 12.00 -1.32
N GLY A 82 6.88 11.72 -0.57
CA GLY A 82 5.91 12.74 -0.18
C GLY A 82 4.69 12.84 -1.07
N ASN A 83 4.57 11.99 -2.07
CA ASN A 83 3.44 12.01 -3.00
C ASN A 83 2.41 10.97 -2.61
N ASN A 84 1.15 11.26 -2.87
CA ASN A 84 0.10 10.26 -2.70
C ASN A 84 0.30 9.15 -3.73
N VAL A 85 0.04 7.91 -3.31
CA VAL A 85 0.05 6.78 -4.23
C VAL A 85 -1.22 6.86 -5.07
N HIS A 86 -1.08 6.69 -6.37
CA HIS A 86 -2.23 6.62 -7.26
C HIS A 86 -2.61 5.16 -7.46
N ALA A 87 -3.90 4.93 -7.62
CA ALA A 87 -4.41 3.56 -7.64
C ALA A 87 -3.81 2.72 -8.77
N ASP A 88 -3.52 3.32 -9.90
CA ASP A 88 -2.95 2.60 -11.04
C ASP A 88 -1.49 2.20 -10.84
N GLN A 89 -0.87 2.64 -9.76
CA GLN A 89 0.49 2.21 -9.42
C GLN A 89 0.51 0.89 -8.68
N LEU A 90 -0.64 0.41 -8.23
CA LEU A 90 -0.72 -0.82 -7.47
C LEU A 90 -0.99 -2.00 -8.39
N ARG A 91 -0.54 -3.16 -7.95
CA ARG A 91 -0.75 -4.41 -8.66
C ARG A 91 -1.32 -5.44 -7.70
N SER A 92 -2.26 -6.23 -8.21
CA SER A 92 -2.81 -7.35 -7.47
C SER A 92 -1.71 -8.36 -7.15
N ARG A 93 -1.80 -8.96 -6.00
CA ARG A 93 -0.90 -10.01 -5.55
C ARG A 93 0.52 -9.53 -5.27
N LYS A 94 0.70 -8.25 -5.13
CA LYS A 94 2.00 -7.68 -4.81
C LYS A 94 2.02 -7.21 -3.37
N VAL A 95 3.19 -7.29 -2.75
CA VAL A 95 3.41 -6.86 -1.38
C VAL A 95 4.05 -5.48 -1.39
N TYR A 96 3.49 -4.60 -0.60
CA TYR A 96 3.99 -3.23 -0.46
C TYR A 96 4.50 -3.03 0.96
N HIS A 97 5.74 -2.59 1.06
CA HIS A 97 6.37 -2.34 2.36
C HIS A 97 6.02 -0.93 2.78
N THR A 98 5.38 -0.80 3.92
CA THR A 98 4.98 0.51 4.43
C THR A 98 5.40 0.68 5.87
N PHE A 99 5.37 1.91 6.34
CA PHE A 99 5.38 2.19 7.76
C PHE A 99 4.25 3.15 8.07
N VAL A 100 3.80 3.10 9.31
CA VAL A 100 2.65 3.89 9.72
C VAL A 100 3.11 5.26 10.17
N ALA A 101 2.44 6.30 9.68
CA ALA A 101 2.67 7.66 10.13
C ALA A 101 1.38 8.16 10.77
N THR A 102 1.28 8.02 12.09
CA THR A 102 0.02 8.31 12.78
C THR A 102 -0.30 9.79 12.83
N ASP A 103 0.71 10.64 12.79
CA ASP A 103 0.49 12.08 12.84
C ASP A 103 -0.15 12.60 11.55
N THR A 104 -0.01 11.89 10.45
CA THR A 104 -0.62 12.28 9.18
C THR A 104 -1.65 11.27 8.69
N ASN A 105 -1.96 10.27 9.51
CA ASN A 105 -2.89 9.20 9.16
C ASN A 105 -2.55 8.59 7.81
N ALA A 106 -1.31 8.13 7.68
CA ALA A 106 -0.82 7.60 6.42
C ALA A 106 -0.10 6.28 6.62
N PHE A 107 -0.16 5.45 5.58
CA PHE A 107 0.76 4.34 5.41
C PHE A 107 1.72 4.76 4.32
N VAL A 108 2.98 4.89 4.66
CA VAL A 108 4.00 5.43 3.76
C VAL A 108 4.75 4.27 3.14
N VAL A 109 4.75 4.20 1.82
CA VAL A 109 5.50 3.16 1.11
C VAL A 109 6.98 3.42 1.31
N ASP A 110 7.64 2.48 1.98
CA ASP A 110 9.01 2.65 2.42
C ASP A 110 10.01 2.55 1.28
N LYS A 111 9.66 1.80 0.25
CA LYS A 111 10.55 1.63 -0.88
C LYS A 111 10.29 2.69 -1.93
N CYS A 112 11.36 3.15 -2.55
CA CYS A 112 11.24 4.23 -3.52
C CYS A 112 10.82 3.78 -4.90
N GLU A 113 10.50 2.52 -5.11
CA GLU A 113 10.11 2.09 -6.43
C GLU A 113 8.87 2.84 -6.93
N LEU A 114 7.95 3.20 -6.05
CA LEU A 114 6.79 3.96 -6.48
C LEU A 114 7.13 5.43 -6.72
N CYS A 115 8.20 5.90 -6.15
CA CYS A 115 8.63 7.26 -6.42
C CYS A 115 9.16 7.40 -7.83
N LYS A 116 9.72 6.34 -8.35
CA LYS A 116 10.31 6.38 -9.69
C LYS A 116 9.28 6.29 -10.80
N THR A 117 8.17 5.68 -10.53
CA THR A 117 7.18 5.44 -11.57
C THR A 117 6.52 6.71 -12.03
N GLY A 118 6.66 7.73 -11.29
CA GLY A 118 6.04 8.98 -11.63
C GLY A 118 6.86 9.83 -12.56
N PHE A 119 8.08 9.41 -12.95
CA PHE A 119 8.89 10.24 -13.82
C PHE A 119 9.74 9.43 -14.75
N ASN A 120 9.84 9.21 -14.45
CA ASN A 120 10.50 8.88 -15.16
C ASN A 120 10.72 8.60 -15.88
N PHE A 121 10.37 8.46 -15.75
CA PHE A 121 10.58 8.34 -16.35
C PHE A 121 10.84 8.34 -16.87
N PRO A 122 10.82 8.30 -16.88
CA PRO A 122 11.00 8.34 -17.32
C PRO A 122 11.14 8.00 -17.76
N ASN A 123 10.84 7.83 -17.59
CA ASN A 123 11.03 7.71 -18.06
C ASN A 123 10.95 7.48 -18.42
N ILE A 124 10.61 7.45 -18.23
CA ILE A 124 10.53 7.48 -18.65
C ILE A 124 10.53 7.43 -19.08
N PRO A 125 10.32 7.32 -19.19
CA PRO A 125 10.29 7.39 -19.67
C PRO A 125 10.34 7.47 -19.91
N ALA A 126 10.24 7.49 -19.59
CA ALA A 126 10.41 7.73 -19.97
C ALA A 126 10.49 7.72 -20.32
#